data_1a36bab06cf1de60e667fc891fa73a0e
#
_entry.id   1a36bab06cf1de60e667fc891fa73a0e
#
_cell.length_a   1.000
_cell.length_b   1.000
_cell.length_c   1.000
_cell.angle_alpha   90.00
_cell.angle_beta   90.00
_cell.angle_gamma   90.00
#
_symmetry.space_group_name_H-M   'P 1'
#
loop_
_entity.id
_entity.type
_entity.pdbx_description
1 polymer ?
#
loop_
_entity_poly.entity_id
_entity_poly.type
_entity_poly.pdbx_seq_one_letter_code
_entity_poly.pdbx_strand_id
1 'polypeptide(L)'
;MPDGTPALHVYGKSGIMKQSDRDTLRQNAVLWVLSRSEGIGKKRLNRLVSTLGRASVSLNDAVGMKTLELAERVPGLEPQALAALRHCGAKEIREAETLLLSLPGDICAVTLFSPLAPLRWKTMLREEAPPFLFLKGNASLLDRPACAVVGRREANDEEAGQAYRCGGLIAEAGFVLVSGGAAGIDRAGHTGALDAGQSTIVCLPQGISTYALSPDWQKALEEGRLLLISEYLPFAGWSTPAALARNAYIAAQAWLVCVVAPRLQGGSIATARHALKQGKPALISATMPLPADVAAEARPLSLLPEYLKILQESGERLRPSGWLDLGEDQA
;
A
#
# COMPACT_ATOMS: atom_id res chain seq x y z
N MET A 1 -16.17 6.83 -25.91
CA MET A 1 -16.17 7.22 -24.49
C MET A 1 -14.76 7.61 -24.13
N PRO A 2 -14.44 8.83 -23.68
CA PRO A 2 -13.07 9.18 -23.35
C PRO A 2 -12.69 8.54 -22.03
N ASP A 3 -11.63 7.75 -22.06
CA ASP A 3 -11.01 7.11 -20.93
C ASP A 3 -10.53 8.14 -19.91
N GLY A 4 -11.24 8.21 -18.78
CA GLY A 4 -10.84 9.01 -17.62
C GLY A 4 -9.75 8.35 -16.76
N THR A 5 -8.84 7.59 -17.35
CA THR A 5 -7.65 7.11 -16.64
C THR A 5 -6.75 8.32 -16.42
N PRO A 6 -6.51 8.79 -15.17
CA PRO A 6 -5.55 9.84 -14.94
C PRO A 6 -4.21 9.35 -15.48
N ALA A 7 -3.66 10.03 -16.48
CA ALA A 7 -2.35 9.75 -17.01
C ALA A 7 -1.39 9.68 -15.83
N LEU A 8 -0.82 8.50 -15.58
CA LEU A 8 0.25 8.31 -14.62
C LEU A 8 1.31 9.37 -14.96
N HIS A 9 1.49 10.38 -14.11
CA HIS A 9 2.49 11.41 -14.31
C HIS A 9 3.88 10.76 -14.21
N VAL A 10 4.25 10.13 -15.30
CA VAL A 10 5.66 9.84 -15.59
C VAL A 10 6.24 11.20 -15.94
N TYR A 11 7.20 11.68 -15.16
CA TYR A 11 7.95 12.90 -15.45
C TYR A 11 8.37 12.87 -16.92
N GLY A 12 7.82 13.78 -17.72
CA GLY A 12 7.67 13.72 -19.16
C GLY A 12 8.86 13.18 -19.94
N LYS A 13 8.59 12.20 -20.78
CA LYS A 13 9.55 11.67 -21.77
C LYS A 13 9.66 12.52 -23.04
N SER A 14 8.85 13.58 -23.19
CA SER A 14 8.89 14.42 -24.39
C SER A 14 8.40 15.84 -24.07
N GLY A 15 9.32 16.79 -24.04
CA GLY A 15 9.00 18.20 -23.97
C GLY A 15 9.66 18.96 -22.80
N ILE A 16 9.57 20.30 -22.86
CA ILE A 16 10.03 21.18 -21.78
C ILE A 16 9.12 20.94 -20.56
N MET A 17 9.70 20.43 -19.47
CA MET A 17 8.99 20.21 -18.20
C MET A 17 8.41 21.53 -17.69
N LYS A 18 7.11 21.55 -17.34
CA LYS A 18 6.47 22.74 -16.75
C LYS A 18 7.08 23.05 -15.39
N GLN A 19 6.98 24.30 -14.93
CA GLN A 19 7.53 24.71 -13.63
C GLN A 19 6.91 23.90 -12.48
N SER A 20 5.60 23.67 -12.50
CA SER A 20 4.90 22.84 -11.51
C SER A 20 5.46 21.42 -11.42
N ASP A 21 5.86 20.83 -12.54
CA ASP A 21 6.40 19.47 -12.59
C ASP A 21 7.83 19.43 -12.03
N ARG A 22 8.62 20.50 -12.30
CA ARG A 22 9.96 20.66 -11.71
C ARG A 22 9.91 20.83 -10.21
N ASP A 23 8.97 21.64 -9.70
CA ASP A 23 8.79 21.86 -8.27
C ASP A 23 8.36 20.54 -7.57
N THR A 24 7.47 19.78 -8.19
CA THR A 24 7.05 18.46 -7.72
C THR A 24 8.20 17.46 -7.75
N LEU A 25 8.97 17.41 -8.84
CA LEU A 25 10.15 16.53 -8.93
C LEU A 25 11.16 16.86 -7.84
N ARG A 26 11.46 18.14 -7.63
CA ARG A 26 12.39 18.60 -6.60
C ARG A 26 11.87 18.23 -5.20
N GLN A 27 10.58 18.44 -4.91
CA GLN A 27 9.98 18.08 -3.64
C GLN A 27 10.08 16.57 -3.37
N ASN A 28 9.83 15.75 -4.39
CA ASN A 28 9.98 14.31 -4.32
C ASN A 28 11.45 13.90 -4.13
N ALA A 29 12.39 14.59 -4.78
CA ALA A 29 13.81 14.35 -4.60
C ALA A 29 14.28 14.69 -3.17
N VAL A 30 13.84 15.81 -2.60
CA VAL A 30 14.11 16.16 -1.20
C VAL A 30 13.54 15.08 -0.26
N LEU A 31 12.29 14.66 -0.46
CA LEU A 31 11.68 13.60 0.34
C LEU A 31 12.47 12.27 0.23
N TRP A 32 12.96 11.96 -0.98
CA TRP A 32 13.80 10.79 -1.21
C TRP A 32 15.11 10.86 -0.42
N VAL A 33 15.83 11.97 -0.49
CA VAL A 33 17.09 12.19 0.26
C VAL A 33 16.83 12.05 1.76
N LEU A 34 15.79 12.70 2.28
CA LEU A 34 15.41 12.61 3.69
C LEU A 34 15.08 11.19 4.12
N SER A 35 14.38 10.42 3.27
CA SER A 35 14.03 9.01 3.58
C SER A 35 15.25 8.09 3.71
N ARG A 36 16.42 8.52 3.22
CA ARG A 36 17.69 7.80 3.28
C ARG A 36 18.68 8.39 4.28
N SER A 37 18.31 9.51 4.93
CA SER A 37 19.16 10.16 5.93
C SER A 37 19.22 9.34 7.20
N GLU A 38 20.38 9.29 7.82
CA GLU A 38 20.60 8.59 9.09
C GLU A 38 19.65 9.12 10.17
N GLY A 39 19.06 8.22 10.94
CA GLY A 39 18.12 8.55 11.99
C GLY A 39 16.73 8.99 11.52
N ILE A 40 16.46 9.00 10.20
CA ILE A 40 15.15 9.35 9.63
C ILE A 40 14.43 8.08 9.16
N GLY A 41 13.69 7.44 10.06
CA GLY A 41 12.74 6.38 9.68
C GLY A 41 11.39 6.95 9.24
N LYS A 42 10.49 6.09 8.75
CA LYS A 42 9.15 6.45 8.25
C LYS A 42 8.40 7.37 9.23
N LYS A 43 8.34 7.02 10.51
CA LYS A 43 7.63 7.80 11.54
C LYS A 43 8.14 9.24 11.63
N ARG A 44 9.46 9.40 11.72
CA ARG A 44 10.06 10.73 11.86
C ARG A 44 9.87 11.54 10.59
N LEU A 45 10.00 10.91 9.41
CA LEU A 45 9.76 11.59 8.13
C LEU A 45 8.30 12.05 8.00
N ASN A 46 7.34 11.20 8.35
CA ASN A 46 5.93 11.55 8.31
C ASN A 46 5.57 12.66 9.30
N ARG A 47 6.17 12.65 10.51
CA ARG A 47 6.03 13.75 11.48
C ARG A 47 6.64 15.06 10.96
N LEU A 48 7.83 14.99 10.37
CA LEU A 48 8.46 16.15 9.73
C LEU A 48 7.53 16.77 8.69
N VAL A 49 7.06 15.95 7.73
CA VAL A 49 6.16 16.40 6.66
C VAL A 49 4.88 17.03 7.24
N SER A 50 4.27 16.39 8.26
CA SER A 50 3.07 16.89 8.90
C SER A 50 3.32 18.21 9.65
N THR A 51 4.48 18.37 10.29
CA THR A 51 4.85 19.57 11.03
C THR A 51 5.12 20.74 10.08
N LEU A 52 5.82 20.50 8.98
CA LEU A 52 6.01 21.50 7.91
C LEU A 52 4.67 21.91 7.28
N GLY A 53 3.79 20.96 6.99
CA GLY A 53 2.47 21.22 6.42
C GLY A 53 1.59 22.09 7.32
N ARG A 54 1.60 21.88 8.64
CA ARG A 54 0.88 22.74 9.60
C ARG A 54 1.40 24.17 9.63
N ALA A 55 2.70 24.35 9.39
CA ALA A 55 3.32 25.67 9.29
C ALA A 55 3.25 26.28 7.86
N SER A 56 2.58 25.61 6.92
CA SER A 56 2.51 26.01 5.49
C SER A 56 3.90 26.22 4.87
N VAL A 57 4.85 25.38 5.25
CA VAL A 57 6.22 25.36 4.71
C VAL A 57 6.39 24.13 3.84
N SER A 58 6.79 24.31 2.57
CA SER A 58 7.11 23.20 1.69
C SER A 58 8.47 22.57 2.05
N LEU A 59 8.72 21.33 1.62
CA LEU A 59 10.04 20.70 1.77
C LEU A 59 11.13 21.48 1.02
N ASN A 60 10.79 22.03 -0.16
CA ASN A 60 11.72 22.85 -0.95
C ASN A 60 12.13 24.11 -0.19
N ASP A 61 11.16 24.80 0.44
CA ASP A 61 11.42 26.00 1.25
C ASP A 61 12.22 25.64 2.49
N ALA A 62 11.84 24.56 3.21
CA ALA A 62 12.52 24.13 4.43
C ALA A 62 14.02 23.83 4.23
N VAL A 63 14.39 23.26 3.07
CA VAL A 63 15.78 23.01 2.71
C VAL A 63 16.51 24.36 2.42
N GLY A 64 15.83 25.33 1.80
CA GLY A 64 16.40 26.64 1.44
C GLY A 64 16.53 27.62 2.61
N MET A 65 15.69 27.49 3.66
CA MET A 65 15.69 28.44 4.81
C MET A 65 16.94 28.29 5.67
N LYS A 66 17.34 29.38 6.33
CA LYS A 66 18.35 29.34 7.39
C LYS A 66 17.79 28.58 8.61
N THR A 67 18.67 27.95 9.38
CA THR A 67 18.28 27.13 10.57
C THR A 67 17.44 27.92 11.56
N LEU A 68 17.82 29.16 11.87
CA LEU A 68 17.11 30.00 12.83
C LEU A 68 15.71 30.37 12.31
N GLU A 69 15.61 30.80 11.07
CA GLU A 69 14.34 31.13 10.41
C GLU A 69 13.39 29.93 10.36
N LEU A 70 13.92 28.74 10.03
CA LEU A 70 13.11 27.52 10.02
C LEU A 70 12.62 27.16 11.42
N ALA A 71 13.45 27.28 12.45
CA ALA A 71 13.07 27.01 13.83
C ALA A 71 11.99 27.97 14.36
N GLU A 72 12.05 29.22 13.95
CA GLU A 72 11.04 30.24 14.28
C GLU A 72 9.70 29.98 13.57
N ARG A 73 9.73 29.63 12.27
CA ARG A 73 8.53 29.39 11.47
C ARG A 73 7.87 28.04 11.74
N VAL A 74 8.64 27.05 12.14
CA VAL A 74 8.20 25.66 12.34
C VAL A 74 8.56 25.19 13.74
N PRO A 75 7.86 25.68 14.77
CA PRO A 75 8.10 25.26 16.15
C PRO A 75 7.82 23.76 16.33
N GLY A 76 8.65 23.10 17.12
CA GLY A 76 8.52 21.67 17.43
C GLY A 76 9.16 20.73 16.40
N LEU A 77 10.02 21.24 15.50
CA LEU A 77 10.87 20.42 14.66
C LEU A 77 11.85 19.61 15.51
N GLU A 78 11.86 18.28 15.31
CA GLU A 78 12.81 17.40 15.99
C GLU A 78 14.26 17.74 15.55
N PRO A 79 15.26 17.75 16.47
CA PRO A 79 16.66 18.07 16.13
C PRO A 79 17.22 17.20 14.99
N GLN A 80 16.89 15.90 14.98
CA GLN A 80 17.34 14.98 13.95
C GLN A 80 16.71 15.30 12.58
N ALA A 81 15.44 15.74 12.55
CA ALA A 81 14.78 16.17 11.33
C ALA A 81 15.40 17.46 10.79
N LEU A 82 15.73 18.40 11.68
CA LEU A 82 16.43 19.62 11.30
C LEU A 82 17.83 19.32 10.76
N ALA A 83 18.59 18.43 11.41
CA ALA A 83 19.89 17.98 10.93
C ALA A 83 19.80 17.35 9.54
N ALA A 84 18.83 16.46 9.31
CA ALA A 84 18.61 15.82 8.00
C ALA A 84 18.28 16.85 6.91
N LEU A 85 17.44 17.85 7.19
CA LEU A 85 17.16 18.95 6.26
C LEU A 85 18.42 19.72 5.88
N ARG A 86 19.38 19.91 6.83
CA ARG A 86 20.66 20.60 6.58
C ARG A 86 21.63 19.76 5.73
N HIS A 87 21.50 18.43 5.80
CA HIS A 87 22.29 17.51 4.96
C HIS A 87 21.70 17.27 3.55
N CYS A 88 20.51 17.80 3.26
CA CYS A 88 19.93 17.79 1.90
C CYS A 88 20.65 18.82 1.03
N GLY A 89 21.85 18.46 0.55
CA GLY A 89 22.64 19.32 -0.34
C GLY A 89 22.10 19.33 -1.78
N ALA A 90 22.54 20.33 -2.55
CA ALA A 90 22.14 20.47 -3.94
C ALA A 90 22.62 19.28 -4.81
N LYS A 91 23.70 18.60 -4.42
CA LYS A 91 24.21 17.42 -5.12
C LYS A 91 23.29 16.23 -4.91
N GLU A 92 22.96 15.92 -3.67
CA GLU A 92 22.09 14.79 -3.27
C GLU A 92 20.70 14.95 -3.89
N ILE A 93 20.17 16.16 -3.93
CA ILE A 93 18.88 16.46 -4.56
C ILE A 93 18.95 16.19 -6.08
N ARG A 94 19.99 16.66 -6.79
CA ARG A 94 20.14 16.40 -8.23
C ARG A 94 20.31 14.92 -8.56
N GLU A 95 21.04 14.18 -7.73
CA GLU A 95 21.17 12.72 -7.88
C GLU A 95 19.82 12.03 -7.71
N ALA A 96 19.01 12.45 -6.74
CA ALA A 96 17.66 11.95 -6.53
C ALA A 96 16.71 12.32 -7.69
N GLU A 97 16.78 13.56 -8.21
CA GLU A 97 16.03 13.96 -9.41
C GLU A 97 16.37 13.09 -10.61
N THR A 98 17.67 12.83 -10.82
CA THR A 98 18.16 11.95 -11.90
C THR A 98 17.62 10.53 -11.73
N LEU A 99 17.66 9.99 -10.50
CA LEU A 99 17.13 8.68 -10.19
C LEU A 99 15.62 8.60 -10.50
N LEU A 100 14.83 9.57 -10.06
CA LEU A 100 13.39 9.60 -10.29
C LEU A 100 13.03 9.74 -11.78
N LEU A 101 13.84 10.47 -12.55
CA LEU A 101 13.69 10.60 -14.00
C LEU A 101 14.12 9.34 -14.77
N SER A 102 15.00 8.51 -14.19
CA SER A 102 15.48 7.28 -14.79
C SER A 102 14.60 6.05 -14.54
N LEU A 103 13.48 6.21 -13.84
CA LEU A 103 12.55 5.11 -13.60
C LEU A 103 12.04 4.52 -14.91
N PRO A 104 11.79 3.18 -14.98
CA PRO A 104 11.13 2.58 -16.13
C PRO A 104 9.82 3.29 -16.46
N GLY A 105 9.55 3.49 -17.75
CA GLY A 105 8.46 4.36 -18.19
C GLY A 105 7.05 3.88 -17.89
N ASP A 106 6.92 2.65 -17.44
CA ASP A 106 5.68 2.02 -17.00
C ASP A 106 5.57 1.95 -15.45
N ILE A 107 6.55 2.54 -14.73
CA ILE A 107 6.56 2.65 -13.27
C ILE A 107 6.43 4.11 -12.87
N CYS A 108 5.43 4.40 -12.06
CA CYS A 108 5.19 5.72 -11.48
C CYS A 108 5.66 5.76 -10.02
N ALA A 109 6.41 6.80 -9.65
CA ALA A 109 6.72 7.09 -8.25
C ALA A 109 5.59 7.95 -7.65
N VAL A 110 5.00 7.47 -6.57
CA VAL A 110 3.95 8.14 -5.80
C VAL A 110 4.50 8.48 -4.42
N THR A 111 4.32 9.72 -4.00
CA THR A 111 4.74 10.20 -2.68
C THR A 111 3.53 10.60 -1.83
N LEU A 112 3.76 10.93 -0.57
CA LEU A 112 2.71 11.43 0.33
C LEU A 112 1.99 12.68 -0.19
N PHE A 113 2.62 13.43 -1.10
CA PHE A 113 2.06 14.64 -1.70
C PHE A 113 1.31 14.39 -3.01
N SER A 114 1.48 13.20 -3.58
CA SER A 114 0.83 12.85 -4.83
C SER A 114 -0.69 12.73 -4.66
N PRO A 115 -1.50 13.21 -5.61
CA PRO A 115 -2.94 12.93 -5.67
C PRO A 115 -3.25 11.43 -5.74
N LEU A 116 -2.33 10.62 -6.28
CA LEU A 116 -2.45 9.16 -6.36
C LEU A 116 -2.04 8.45 -5.05
N ALA A 117 -1.62 9.19 -4.02
CA ALA A 117 -1.25 8.58 -2.74
C ALA A 117 -2.48 7.94 -2.09
N PRO A 118 -2.45 6.65 -1.73
CA PRO A 118 -3.62 5.96 -1.21
C PRO A 118 -4.05 6.58 0.13
N LEU A 119 -5.16 7.31 0.13
CA LEU A 119 -5.69 8.01 1.30
C LEU A 119 -5.93 7.03 2.45
N ARG A 120 -6.41 5.83 2.13
CA ARG A 120 -6.63 4.76 3.10
C ARG A 120 -5.35 4.37 3.83
N TRP A 121 -4.21 4.28 3.13
CA TRP A 121 -2.92 3.97 3.76
C TRP A 121 -2.48 5.09 4.70
N LYS A 122 -2.66 6.36 4.31
CA LYS A 122 -2.37 7.50 5.20
C LYS A 122 -3.18 7.43 6.48
N THR A 123 -4.47 7.11 6.38
CA THR A 123 -5.39 7.05 7.52
C THR A 123 -5.11 5.85 8.42
N MET A 124 -4.91 4.66 7.84
CA MET A 124 -4.75 3.41 8.58
C MET A 124 -3.33 3.22 9.15
N LEU A 125 -2.32 3.64 8.40
CA LEU A 125 -0.92 3.47 8.79
C LEU A 125 -0.36 4.70 9.53
N ARG A 126 -0.99 5.87 9.34
CA ARG A 126 -0.55 7.14 9.96
C ARG A 126 0.95 7.38 9.75
N GLU A 127 1.72 7.48 10.83
CA GLU A 127 3.17 7.69 10.79
C GLU A 127 3.96 6.50 10.18
N GLU A 128 3.36 5.32 10.08
CA GLU A 128 3.98 4.14 9.43
C GLU A 128 3.73 4.08 7.91
N ALA A 129 2.96 5.01 7.35
CA ALA A 129 2.72 5.07 5.92
C ALA A 129 4.06 5.21 5.15
N PRO A 130 4.26 4.46 4.05
CA PRO A 130 5.48 4.58 3.26
C PRO A 130 5.55 5.96 2.60
N PRO A 131 6.67 6.68 2.73
CA PRO A 131 6.83 8.01 2.14
C PRO A 131 6.86 7.99 0.61
N PHE A 132 7.28 6.86 0.04
CA PHE A 132 7.33 6.56 -1.39
C PHE A 132 6.64 5.25 -1.70
N LEU A 133 5.96 5.24 -2.84
CA LEU A 133 5.41 4.05 -3.46
C LEU A 133 5.75 4.06 -4.94
N PHE A 134 6.05 2.90 -5.48
CA PHE A 134 6.20 2.66 -6.90
C PHE A 134 5.00 1.86 -7.38
N LEU A 135 4.39 2.30 -8.47
CA LEU A 135 3.17 1.72 -9.02
C LEU A 135 3.40 1.30 -10.47
N LYS A 136 2.87 0.15 -10.85
CA LYS A 136 2.77 -0.30 -12.25
C LYS A 136 1.39 -0.88 -12.51
N GLY A 137 0.70 -0.36 -13.52
CA GLY A 137 -0.67 -0.74 -13.88
C GLY A 137 -1.70 0.29 -13.45
N ASN A 138 -2.92 -0.15 -13.16
CA ASN A 138 -4.05 0.74 -12.93
C ASN A 138 -4.10 1.27 -11.48
N ALA A 139 -3.60 2.48 -11.28
CA ALA A 139 -3.56 3.14 -9.96
C ALA A 139 -4.97 3.44 -9.40
N SER A 140 -6.01 3.59 -10.25
CA SER A 140 -7.38 3.87 -9.77
C SER A 140 -7.97 2.73 -8.93
N LEU A 141 -7.37 1.54 -8.99
CA LEU A 141 -7.76 0.41 -8.13
C LEU A 141 -7.52 0.69 -6.64
N LEU A 142 -6.65 1.64 -6.29
CA LEU A 142 -6.40 2.04 -4.89
C LEU A 142 -7.61 2.73 -4.25
N ASP A 143 -8.46 3.36 -5.06
CA ASP A 143 -9.66 4.07 -4.59
C ASP A 143 -10.88 3.14 -4.48
N ARG A 144 -10.81 1.95 -5.06
CA ARG A 144 -11.89 0.97 -5.02
C ARG A 144 -11.91 0.19 -3.71
N PRO A 145 -13.11 -0.21 -3.23
CA PRO A 145 -13.22 -1.15 -2.12
C PRO A 145 -12.47 -2.45 -2.42
N ALA A 146 -11.67 -2.92 -1.45
CA ALA A 146 -10.87 -4.11 -1.63
C ALA A 146 -10.99 -5.07 -0.43
N CYS A 147 -10.91 -6.38 -0.68
CA CYS A 147 -10.81 -7.41 0.33
C CYS A 147 -9.51 -8.22 0.13
N ALA A 148 -8.92 -8.69 1.21
CA ALA A 148 -7.66 -9.42 1.13
C ALA A 148 -7.85 -10.94 1.26
N VAL A 149 -7.02 -11.70 0.53
CA VAL A 149 -6.83 -13.14 0.74
C VAL A 149 -5.34 -13.38 0.96
N VAL A 150 -4.97 -13.91 2.12
CA VAL A 150 -3.58 -14.20 2.50
C VAL A 150 -3.46 -15.57 3.13
N GLY A 151 -2.28 -16.19 3.04
CA GLY A 151 -2.05 -17.47 3.68
C GLY A 151 -0.62 -17.97 3.54
N ARG A 152 -0.44 -19.29 3.66
CA ARG A 152 0.87 -19.90 3.54
C ARG A 152 1.32 -20.05 2.09
N ARG A 153 2.64 -20.07 1.88
CA ARG A 153 3.24 -20.21 0.54
C ARG A 153 3.16 -21.62 0.00
N GLU A 154 3.28 -22.59 0.88
CA GLU A 154 3.23 -24.02 0.57
C GLU A 154 1.81 -24.54 0.88
N ALA A 155 0.86 -24.18 0.04
CA ALA A 155 -0.52 -24.65 0.13
C ALA A 155 -0.68 -25.98 -0.64
N ASN A 156 -1.49 -26.88 -0.11
CA ASN A 156 -1.97 -28.02 -0.88
C ASN A 156 -3.12 -27.60 -1.83
N ASP A 157 -3.59 -28.53 -2.67
CA ASP A 157 -4.61 -28.24 -3.70
C ASP A 157 -5.95 -27.82 -3.07
N GLU A 158 -6.34 -28.39 -1.94
CA GLU A 158 -7.58 -28.03 -1.24
C GLU A 158 -7.52 -26.60 -0.71
N GLU A 159 -6.42 -26.24 -0.07
CA GLU A 159 -6.19 -24.89 0.48
C GLU A 159 -6.08 -23.83 -0.64
N ALA A 160 -5.35 -24.17 -1.71
CA ALA A 160 -5.27 -23.31 -2.89
C ALA A 160 -6.65 -23.15 -3.54
N GLY A 161 -7.43 -24.22 -3.65
CA GLY A 161 -8.80 -24.19 -4.13
C GLY A 161 -9.73 -23.35 -3.23
N GLN A 162 -9.55 -23.38 -1.92
CA GLN A 162 -10.29 -22.53 -1.00
C GLN A 162 -9.94 -21.03 -1.22
N ALA A 163 -8.66 -20.71 -1.35
CA ALA A 163 -8.21 -19.34 -1.62
C ALA A 163 -8.71 -18.83 -2.99
N TYR A 164 -8.68 -19.67 -4.01
CA TYR A 164 -9.23 -19.37 -5.34
C TYR A 164 -10.73 -19.04 -5.25
N ARG A 165 -11.52 -19.87 -4.55
CA ARG A 165 -12.95 -19.59 -4.35
C ARG A 165 -13.19 -18.30 -3.57
N CYS A 166 -12.39 -18.02 -2.53
CA CYS A 166 -12.47 -16.72 -1.83
C CYS A 166 -12.21 -15.54 -2.78
N GLY A 167 -11.22 -15.65 -3.67
CA GLY A 167 -10.92 -14.65 -4.69
C GLY A 167 -12.10 -14.42 -5.64
N GLY A 168 -12.72 -15.50 -6.11
CA GLY A 168 -13.91 -15.45 -6.97
C GLY A 168 -15.10 -14.77 -6.27
N LEU A 169 -15.44 -15.18 -5.05
CA LEU A 169 -16.53 -14.58 -4.26
C LEU A 169 -16.31 -13.08 -4.00
N ILE A 170 -15.10 -12.67 -3.66
CA ILE A 170 -14.73 -11.26 -3.48
C ILE A 170 -14.96 -10.49 -4.79
N ALA A 171 -14.54 -11.06 -5.90
CA ALA A 171 -14.68 -10.50 -7.24
C ALA A 171 -16.15 -10.37 -7.66
N GLU A 172 -16.96 -11.43 -7.50
CA GLU A 172 -18.39 -11.46 -7.79
C GLU A 172 -19.16 -10.43 -6.96
N ALA A 173 -18.71 -10.19 -5.73
CA ALA A 173 -19.24 -9.12 -4.87
C ALA A 173 -18.81 -7.71 -5.29
N GLY A 174 -18.03 -7.54 -6.37
CA GLY A 174 -17.60 -6.24 -6.91
C GLY A 174 -16.38 -5.62 -6.23
N PHE A 175 -15.73 -6.34 -5.30
CA PHE A 175 -14.54 -5.86 -4.62
C PHE A 175 -13.25 -6.19 -5.39
N VAL A 176 -12.25 -5.31 -5.26
CA VAL A 176 -10.89 -5.59 -5.73
C VAL A 176 -10.23 -6.57 -4.74
N LEU A 177 -9.55 -7.58 -5.25
CA LEU A 177 -8.74 -8.42 -4.38
C LEU A 177 -7.39 -7.75 -4.11
N VAL A 178 -6.92 -7.76 -2.87
CA VAL A 178 -5.57 -7.32 -2.52
C VAL A 178 -4.82 -8.43 -1.81
N SER A 179 -3.58 -8.71 -2.23
CA SER A 179 -2.70 -9.66 -1.57
C SER A 179 -1.22 -9.37 -1.85
N GLY A 180 -0.37 -10.32 -1.48
CA GLY A 180 1.08 -10.15 -1.52
C GLY A 180 1.79 -10.73 -2.73
N GLY A 181 1.08 -11.45 -3.58
CA GLY A 181 1.67 -12.10 -4.74
C GLY A 181 2.64 -13.24 -4.43
N ALA A 182 2.66 -13.76 -3.20
CA ALA A 182 3.46 -14.92 -2.85
C ALA A 182 2.91 -16.20 -3.52
N ALA A 183 3.73 -17.25 -3.62
CA ALA A 183 3.25 -18.56 -4.04
C ALA A 183 2.16 -19.07 -3.08
N GLY A 184 1.38 -20.06 -3.51
CA GLY A 184 0.31 -20.66 -2.71
C GLY A 184 -0.93 -19.78 -2.61
N ILE A 185 -1.38 -19.50 -1.40
CA ILE A 185 -2.67 -18.87 -1.11
C ILE A 185 -2.83 -17.50 -1.78
N ASP A 186 -1.84 -16.63 -1.67
CA ASP A 186 -1.92 -15.28 -2.27
C ASP A 186 -2.17 -15.39 -3.79
N ARG A 187 -1.36 -16.22 -4.47
CA ARG A 187 -1.48 -16.42 -5.93
C ARG A 187 -2.82 -17.02 -6.31
N ALA A 188 -3.30 -18.04 -5.59
CA ALA A 188 -4.58 -18.67 -5.85
C ALA A 188 -5.74 -17.66 -5.71
N GLY A 189 -5.73 -16.83 -4.66
CA GLY A 189 -6.71 -15.77 -4.48
C GLY A 189 -6.72 -14.76 -5.63
N HIS A 190 -5.54 -14.27 -6.05
CA HIS A 190 -5.41 -13.38 -7.20
C HIS A 190 -5.97 -14.01 -8.49
N THR A 191 -5.62 -15.27 -8.76
CA THR A 191 -6.10 -15.99 -9.93
C THR A 191 -7.62 -16.11 -9.91
N GLY A 192 -8.23 -16.51 -8.77
CA GLY A 192 -9.69 -16.59 -8.65
C GLY A 192 -10.40 -15.26 -8.93
N ALA A 193 -9.84 -14.13 -8.49
CA ALA A 193 -10.41 -12.83 -8.77
C ALA A 193 -10.27 -12.43 -10.26
N LEU A 194 -9.13 -12.73 -10.88
CA LEU A 194 -8.89 -12.41 -12.30
C LEU A 194 -9.75 -13.29 -13.23
N ASP A 195 -9.91 -14.57 -12.91
CA ASP A 195 -10.75 -15.51 -13.68
C ASP A 195 -12.24 -15.16 -13.61
N ALA A 196 -12.67 -14.58 -12.48
CA ALA A 196 -14.01 -13.99 -12.33
C ALA A 196 -14.16 -12.61 -13.04
N GLY A 197 -13.17 -12.20 -13.85
CA GLY A 197 -13.23 -10.98 -14.66
C GLY A 197 -12.97 -9.68 -13.89
N GLN A 198 -12.57 -9.74 -12.62
CA GLN A 198 -12.35 -8.57 -11.78
C GLN A 198 -10.87 -8.16 -11.67
N SER A 199 -10.61 -7.17 -10.84
CA SER A 199 -9.31 -6.53 -10.70
C SER A 199 -8.61 -6.95 -9.41
N THR A 200 -7.28 -6.83 -9.41
CA THR A 200 -6.48 -7.16 -8.23
C THR A 200 -5.31 -6.20 -8.00
N ILE A 201 -4.92 -6.04 -6.73
CA ILE A 201 -3.77 -5.25 -6.28
C ILE A 201 -2.75 -6.20 -5.65
N VAL A 202 -1.52 -6.17 -6.15
CA VAL A 202 -0.41 -6.96 -5.62
C VAL A 202 0.55 -6.05 -4.87
N CYS A 203 0.57 -6.16 -3.54
CA CYS A 203 1.54 -5.46 -2.71
C CYS A 203 2.85 -6.26 -2.67
N LEU A 204 3.94 -5.73 -3.18
CA LEU A 204 5.21 -6.42 -3.31
C LEU A 204 6.19 -6.06 -2.18
N PRO A 205 6.96 -7.03 -1.66
CA PRO A 205 8.04 -6.81 -0.70
C PRO A 205 9.40 -6.56 -1.36
N GLN A 206 9.40 -6.30 -2.66
CA GLN A 206 10.57 -6.14 -3.52
C GLN A 206 10.26 -5.11 -4.61
N GLY A 207 11.27 -4.73 -5.39
CA GLY A 207 11.09 -3.85 -6.53
C GLY A 207 10.21 -4.49 -7.61
N ILE A 208 9.36 -3.68 -8.22
CA ILE A 208 8.37 -4.13 -9.21
C ILE A 208 9.04 -4.82 -10.41
N SER A 209 10.21 -4.33 -10.86
CA SER A 209 10.94 -4.88 -12.00
C SER A 209 11.57 -6.25 -11.73
N THR A 210 11.66 -6.67 -10.45
CA THR A 210 12.19 -7.99 -10.07
C THR A 210 11.08 -9.04 -9.86
N TYR A 211 9.81 -8.65 -10.02
CA TYR A 211 8.67 -9.54 -9.88
C TYR A 211 8.23 -10.07 -11.24
N ALA A 212 8.33 -11.40 -11.43
CA ALA A 212 7.92 -12.05 -12.67
C ALA A 212 6.40 -12.25 -12.72
N LEU A 213 5.76 -11.74 -13.78
CA LEU A 213 4.35 -11.97 -14.07
C LEU A 213 4.19 -13.23 -14.92
N SER A 214 3.14 -14.02 -14.65
CA SER A 214 2.66 -15.04 -15.59
C SER A 214 2.00 -14.37 -16.80
N PRO A 215 1.83 -15.09 -17.94
CA PRO A 215 1.15 -14.53 -19.11
C PRO A 215 -0.25 -13.97 -18.80
N ASP A 216 -1.04 -14.67 -17.96
CA ASP A 216 -2.40 -14.23 -17.58
C ASP A 216 -2.38 -12.96 -16.75
N TRP A 217 -1.41 -12.82 -15.85
CA TRP A 217 -1.24 -11.60 -15.06
C TRP A 217 -0.70 -10.45 -15.90
N GLN A 218 0.15 -10.75 -16.88
CA GLN A 218 0.61 -9.74 -17.84
C GLN A 218 -0.57 -9.21 -18.67
N LYS A 219 -1.44 -10.10 -19.15
CA LYS A 219 -2.68 -9.74 -19.84
C LYS A 219 -3.59 -8.89 -18.94
N ALA A 220 -3.80 -9.28 -17.70
CA ALA A 220 -4.59 -8.49 -16.73
C ALA A 220 -4.00 -7.10 -16.49
N LEU A 221 -2.66 -6.97 -16.49
CA LEU A 221 -1.97 -5.69 -16.40
C LEU A 221 -2.28 -4.79 -17.62
N GLU A 222 -2.19 -5.34 -18.81
CA GLU A 222 -2.48 -4.65 -20.08
C GLU A 222 -3.96 -4.25 -20.19
N GLU A 223 -4.86 -5.06 -19.66
CA GLU A 223 -6.30 -4.78 -19.58
C GLU A 223 -6.68 -3.79 -18.45
N GLY A 224 -5.72 -3.30 -17.67
CA GLY A 224 -5.97 -2.38 -16.56
C GLY A 224 -6.64 -3.02 -15.34
N ARG A 225 -6.63 -4.35 -15.25
CA ARG A 225 -7.20 -5.12 -14.13
C ARG A 225 -6.18 -5.51 -13.04
N LEU A 226 -4.94 -5.12 -13.21
CA LEU A 226 -3.86 -5.39 -12.25
C LEU A 226 -3.15 -4.09 -11.85
N LEU A 227 -2.84 -3.97 -10.56
CA LEU A 227 -1.91 -2.98 -10.03
C LEU A 227 -0.83 -3.68 -9.21
N LEU A 228 0.42 -3.43 -9.54
CA LEU A 228 1.58 -3.76 -8.71
C LEU A 228 1.96 -2.53 -7.89
N ILE A 229 2.17 -2.70 -6.59
CA ILE A 229 2.57 -1.63 -5.68
C ILE A 229 3.71 -2.08 -4.78
N SER A 230 4.73 -1.23 -4.62
CA SER A 230 5.89 -1.48 -3.76
C SER A 230 6.41 -0.19 -3.14
N GLU A 231 6.97 -0.26 -1.93
CA GLU A 231 7.73 0.86 -1.33
C GLU A 231 9.22 0.80 -1.68
N TYR A 232 9.67 -0.22 -2.39
CA TYR A 232 11.06 -0.46 -2.73
C TYR A 232 11.37 0.01 -4.15
N LEU A 233 12.60 0.46 -4.38
CA LEU A 233 13.09 0.81 -5.72
C LEU A 233 12.78 -0.32 -6.72
N PRO A 234 12.51 -0.02 -7.99
CA PRO A 234 12.07 -1.00 -8.99
C PRO A 234 12.95 -2.25 -9.11
N PHE A 235 14.24 -2.14 -8.86
CA PHE A 235 15.20 -3.25 -8.96
C PHE A 235 15.64 -3.81 -7.60
N ALA A 236 15.01 -3.40 -6.50
CA ALA A 236 15.34 -3.91 -5.17
C ALA A 236 14.99 -5.40 -5.03
N GLY A 237 15.89 -6.16 -4.42
CA GLY A 237 15.66 -7.58 -4.15
C GLY A 237 14.64 -7.85 -3.05
N TRP A 238 14.17 -9.08 -2.99
CA TRP A 238 13.28 -9.56 -1.93
C TRP A 238 14.03 -9.72 -0.60
N SER A 239 13.35 -9.44 0.53
CA SER A 239 13.84 -9.76 1.86
C SER A 239 12.72 -10.13 2.82
N THR A 240 13.02 -10.93 3.85
CA THR A 240 12.05 -11.32 4.89
C THR A 240 11.51 -10.11 5.67
N PRO A 241 12.34 -9.16 6.12
CA PRO A 241 11.84 -7.95 6.78
C PRO A 241 10.88 -7.14 5.91
N ALA A 242 11.18 -7.00 4.60
CA ALA A 242 10.32 -6.32 3.66
C ALA A 242 8.97 -7.03 3.50
N ALA A 243 8.98 -8.38 3.43
CA ALA A 243 7.74 -9.16 3.34
C ALA A 243 6.86 -9.03 4.59
N LEU A 244 7.44 -8.94 5.77
CA LEU A 244 6.72 -8.72 7.02
C LEU A 244 6.16 -7.30 7.10
N ALA A 245 6.95 -6.28 6.77
CA ALA A 245 6.52 -4.88 6.77
C ALA A 245 5.36 -4.64 5.79
N ARG A 246 5.41 -5.23 4.60
CA ARG A 246 4.40 -5.14 3.56
C ARG A 246 3.01 -5.64 3.99
N ASN A 247 2.92 -6.58 4.94
CA ASN A 247 1.63 -7.13 5.40
C ASN A 247 0.72 -6.05 6.00
N ALA A 248 1.28 -5.01 6.62
CA ALA A 248 0.52 -3.87 7.10
C ALA A 248 -0.17 -3.10 5.95
N TYR A 249 0.42 -3.09 4.75
CA TYR A 249 -0.14 -2.41 3.57
C TYR A 249 -1.31 -3.18 2.99
N ILE A 250 -1.24 -4.52 2.96
CA ILE A 250 -2.37 -5.37 2.57
C ILE A 250 -3.56 -5.11 3.51
N ALA A 251 -3.33 -5.15 4.81
CA ALA A 251 -4.36 -4.87 5.80
C ALA A 251 -4.90 -3.44 5.67
N ALA A 252 -4.05 -2.44 5.42
CA ALA A 252 -4.47 -1.06 5.25
C ALA A 252 -5.36 -0.87 4.02
N GLN A 253 -5.08 -1.54 2.90
CA GLN A 253 -5.89 -1.48 1.67
C GLN A 253 -7.22 -2.21 1.83
N ALA A 254 -7.24 -3.33 2.52
CA ALA A 254 -8.41 -4.19 2.64
C ALA A 254 -9.48 -3.60 3.57
N TRP A 255 -10.73 -3.93 3.30
CA TRP A 255 -11.88 -3.73 4.20
C TRP A 255 -12.12 -4.97 5.07
N LEU A 256 -11.74 -6.13 4.56
CA LEU A 256 -11.85 -7.44 5.17
C LEU A 256 -10.60 -8.25 4.83
N VAL A 257 -10.10 -9.06 5.75
CA VAL A 257 -8.97 -9.96 5.51
C VAL A 257 -9.39 -11.41 5.68
N CYS A 258 -9.32 -12.18 4.60
CA CYS A 258 -9.47 -13.64 4.61
C CYS A 258 -8.09 -14.28 4.79
N VAL A 259 -7.95 -15.13 5.78
CA VAL A 259 -6.73 -15.91 6.03
C VAL A 259 -7.01 -17.39 5.79
N VAL A 260 -6.39 -17.95 4.77
CA VAL A 260 -6.52 -19.36 4.41
C VAL A 260 -5.27 -20.11 4.85
N ALA A 261 -5.45 -21.23 5.54
CA ALA A 261 -4.36 -22.10 5.98
C ALA A 261 -3.19 -21.35 6.66
N PRO A 262 -3.41 -20.62 7.76
CA PRO A 262 -2.37 -19.85 8.42
C PRO A 262 -1.30 -20.76 9.05
N ARG A 263 -0.07 -20.24 9.18
CA ARG A 263 0.93 -20.74 10.13
C ARG A 263 0.88 -19.90 11.39
N LEU A 264 0.96 -20.50 12.58
CA LEU A 264 0.82 -19.82 13.89
C LEU A 264 1.72 -18.59 14.05
N GLN A 265 2.92 -18.62 13.50
CA GLN A 265 3.90 -17.52 13.53
C GLN A 265 4.18 -16.98 12.12
N GLY A 266 3.20 -17.03 11.22
CA GLY A 266 3.36 -16.65 9.83
C GLY A 266 2.94 -15.20 9.52
N GLY A 267 3.36 -14.72 8.34
CA GLY A 267 2.99 -13.40 7.83
C GLY A 267 1.49 -13.20 7.66
N SER A 268 0.72 -14.25 7.37
CA SER A 268 -0.75 -14.18 7.25
C SER A 268 -1.43 -13.86 8.59
N ILE A 269 -0.96 -14.43 9.69
CA ILE A 269 -1.43 -14.07 11.04
C ILE A 269 -1.04 -12.62 11.39
N ALA A 270 0.14 -12.17 10.97
CA ALA A 270 0.51 -10.77 11.15
C ALA A 270 -0.44 -9.82 10.37
N THR A 271 -0.86 -10.21 9.15
CA THR A 271 -1.85 -9.44 8.38
C THR A 271 -3.20 -9.39 9.10
N ALA A 272 -3.68 -10.51 9.66
CA ALA A 272 -4.89 -10.54 10.48
C ALA A 272 -4.78 -9.60 11.69
N ARG A 273 -3.66 -9.64 12.43
CA ARG A 273 -3.42 -8.72 13.56
C ARG A 273 -3.45 -7.25 13.15
N HIS A 274 -2.88 -6.91 11.98
CA HIS A 274 -2.97 -5.54 11.46
C HIS A 274 -4.41 -5.15 11.14
N ALA A 275 -5.20 -6.05 10.55
CA ALA A 275 -6.60 -5.80 10.27
C ALA A 275 -7.41 -5.58 11.56
N LEU A 276 -7.31 -6.50 12.52
CA LEU A 276 -8.01 -6.41 13.81
C LEU A 276 -7.65 -5.12 14.57
N LYS A 277 -6.36 -4.76 14.64
CA LYS A 277 -5.92 -3.48 15.23
C LYS A 277 -6.47 -2.24 14.53
N GLN A 278 -6.87 -2.37 13.26
CA GLN A 278 -7.52 -1.32 12.49
C GLN A 278 -9.05 -1.39 12.58
N GLY A 279 -9.61 -2.25 13.46
CA GLY A 279 -11.04 -2.48 13.61
C GLY A 279 -11.69 -3.23 12.44
N LYS A 280 -10.93 -3.96 11.62
CA LYS A 280 -11.40 -4.64 10.42
C LYS A 280 -11.65 -6.11 10.68
N PRO A 281 -12.69 -6.72 10.07
CA PRO A 281 -12.92 -8.15 10.19
C PRO A 281 -11.72 -8.96 9.65
N ALA A 282 -11.36 -10.02 10.37
CA ALA A 282 -10.46 -11.05 9.93
C ALA A 282 -11.19 -12.41 9.93
N LEU A 283 -11.38 -12.99 8.77
CA LEU A 283 -12.02 -14.29 8.60
C LEU A 283 -10.95 -15.36 8.37
N ILE A 284 -10.93 -16.39 9.20
CA ILE A 284 -9.83 -17.35 9.22
C ILE A 284 -10.33 -18.79 9.03
N SER A 285 -9.72 -19.50 8.07
CA SER A 285 -9.82 -20.95 7.95
C SER A 285 -8.62 -21.58 8.65
N ALA A 286 -8.80 -22.06 9.85
CA ALA A 286 -7.75 -22.69 10.62
C ALA A 286 -8.12 -24.11 11.01
N THR A 287 -7.20 -25.05 10.77
CA THR A 287 -7.26 -26.43 11.21
C THR A 287 -6.54 -26.66 12.54
N MET A 288 -5.91 -25.63 13.10
CA MET A 288 -5.16 -25.64 14.34
C MET A 288 -5.53 -24.43 15.22
N PRO A 289 -5.27 -24.48 16.54
CA PRO A 289 -5.54 -23.36 17.44
C PRO A 289 -4.84 -22.07 16.98
N LEU A 290 -5.57 -20.95 16.98
CA LEU A 290 -5.02 -19.63 16.67
C LEU A 290 -4.34 -19.02 17.91
N PRO A 291 -3.41 -18.07 17.74
CA PRO A 291 -2.93 -17.25 18.84
C PRO A 291 -4.10 -16.56 19.55
N ALA A 292 -4.07 -16.51 20.88
CA ALA A 292 -5.19 -16.04 21.71
C ALA A 292 -5.69 -14.64 21.34
N ASP A 293 -4.77 -13.74 21.01
CA ASP A 293 -5.08 -12.36 20.57
C ASP A 293 -5.85 -12.30 19.24
N VAL A 294 -5.63 -13.27 18.37
CA VAL A 294 -6.34 -13.37 17.09
C VAL A 294 -7.64 -14.15 17.27
N ALA A 295 -7.61 -15.25 18.03
CA ALA A 295 -8.78 -16.10 18.26
C ALA A 295 -9.95 -15.36 18.93
N ALA A 296 -9.66 -14.37 19.77
CA ALA A 296 -10.67 -13.59 20.48
C ALA A 296 -11.57 -12.75 19.52
N GLU A 297 -11.01 -12.27 18.40
CA GLU A 297 -11.69 -11.31 17.52
C GLU A 297 -11.95 -11.87 16.10
N ALA A 298 -11.18 -12.88 15.66
CA ALA A 298 -11.35 -13.48 14.34
C ALA A 298 -12.69 -14.24 14.24
N ARG A 299 -13.18 -14.36 13.02
CA ARG A 299 -14.40 -15.11 12.70
C ARG A 299 -14.09 -16.25 11.72
N PRO A 300 -14.94 -17.28 11.64
CA PRO A 300 -14.77 -18.36 10.66
C PRO A 300 -14.81 -17.86 9.22
N LEU A 301 -13.95 -18.41 8.37
CA LEU A 301 -13.92 -18.04 6.95
C LEU A 301 -15.21 -18.38 6.21
N SER A 302 -15.99 -19.35 6.70
CA SER A 302 -17.31 -19.72 6.15
C SER A 302 -18.30 -18.55 6.11
N LEU A 303 -18.10 -17.52 6.94
CA LEU A 303 -18.94 -16.31 6.97
C LEU A 303 -18.60 -15.31 5.86
N LEU A 304 -17.64 -15.62 4.98
CA LEU A 304 -17.24 -14.68 3.91
C LEU A 304 -18.42 -14.16 3.07
N PRO A 305 -19.38 -14.99 2.58
CA PRO A 305 -20.50 -14.48 1.79
C PRO A 305 -21.37 -13.46 2.55
N GLU A 306 -21.61 -13.69 3.84
CA GLU A 306 -22.40 -12.78 4.70
C GLU A 306 -21.69 -11.45 4.87
N TYR A 307 -20.39 -11.47 5.17
CA TYR A 307 -19.60 -10.24 5.31
C TYR A 307 -19.50 -9.45 4.00
N LEU A 308 -19.36 -10.12 2.85
CA LEU A 308 -19.36 -9.45 1.55
C LEU A 308 -20.70 -8.76 1.28
N LYS A 309 -21.84 -9.41 1.61
CA LYS A 309 -23.17 -8.81 1.49
C LYS A 309 -23.30 -7.56 2.37
N ILE A 310 -22.89 -7.65 3.64
CA ILE A 310 -22.90 -6.51 4.57
C ILE A 310 -22.05 -5.36 4.03
N LEU A 311 -20.86 -5.66 3.50
CA LEU A 311 -19.97 -4.65 2.92
C LEU A 311 -20.56 -4.00 1.66
N GLN A 312 -21.28 -4.75 0.82
CA GLN A 312 -22.01 -4.21 -0.34
C GLN A 312 -23.14 -3.27 0.08
N GLU A 313 -23.95 -3.68 1.06
CA GLU A 313 -25.09 -2.88 1.56
C GLU A 313 -24.63 -1.63 2.30
N SER A 314 -23.48 -1.68 2.96
CA SER A 314 -22.88 -0.56 3.69
C SER A 314 -22.17 0.44 2.77
N GLY A 315 -21.93 0.09 1.54
CA GLY A 315 -21.15 0.60 0.42
C GLY A 315 -20.67 2.06 0.39
N GLU A 316 -21.44 3.03 0.88
CA GLU A 316 -21.02 4.43 1.00
C GLU A 316 -20.82 4.90 2.44
N ARG A 317 -21.29 4.16 3.43
CA ARG A 317 -21.27 4.56 4.85
C ARG A 317 -19.96 4.20 5.55
N LEU A 318 -19.15 3.33 4.98
CA LEU A 318 -17.82 2.98 5.49
C LEU A 318 -16.78 4.03 5.08
N ARG A 319 -17.03 5.29 5.46
CA ARG A 319 -15.96 6.28 5.47
C ARG A 319 -14.92 5.90 6.53
N PRO A 320 -13.66 6.31 6.41
CA PRO A 320 -12.57 5.88 7.30
C PRO A 320 -12.76 6.12 8.80
N SER A 321 -13.84 6.74 9.23
CA SER A 321 -14.17 7.06 10.62
C SER A 321 -15.26 6.19 11.26
N GLY A 322 -15.84 5.24 10.54
CA GLY A 322 -16.95 4.43 11.07
C GLY A 322 -16.85 2.98 10.59
N TRP A 323 -16.33 2.09 11.40
CA TRP A 323 -16.48 0.65 11.23
C TRP A 323 -17.83 0.22 11.78
N LEU A 324 -18.49 -0.71 11.09
CA LEU A 324 -19.65 -1.42 11.58
C LEU A 324 -19.34 -2.05 12.94
N ASP A 325 -19.89 -1.48 13.97
CA ASP A 325 -20.11 -2.17 15.23
C ASP A 325 -21.21 -3.21 14.94
N LEU A 326 -20.80 -4.39 14.51
CA LEU A 326 -21.69 -5.54 14.43
C LEU A 326 -21.89 -5.98 15.87
N GLY A 327 -22.84 -5.31 16.55
CA GLY A 327 -23.27 -5.71 17.88
C GLY A 327 -23.54 -7.19 17.93
N GLU A 328 -23.25 -7.79 19.07
CA GLU A 328 -23.39 -9.24 19.37
C GLU A 328 -24.83 -9.81 19.21
N ASP A 329 -25.79 -9.03 18.69
CA ASP A 329 -27.22 -9.37 18.67
C ASP A 329 -27.73 -10.06 17.39
N GLN A 330 -26.85 -10.52 16.49
CA GLN A 330 -27.24 -11.36 15.34
C GLN A 330 -26.26 -12.52 15.12
N ALA A 331 -26.11 -13.40 16.09
CA ALA A 331 -25.52 -14.73 15.94
C ALA A 331 -26.54 -15.82 16.35
#